data_e85680ac8631a1838cc461d0e814377f
#
_entry.id   e85680ac8631a1838cc461d0e814377f
#
_cell.length_a   1.000
_cell.length_b   1.000
_cell.length_c   1.000
_cell.angle_alpha   90.00
_cell.angle_beta   90.00
_cell.angle_gamma   90.00
#
_symmetry.space_group_name_H-M   'P 1'
#
loop_
_entity.id
_entity.type
_entity.pdbx_description
1 polymer ?
#
loop_
_entity_poly.entity_id
_entity_poly.type
_entity_poly.pdbx_seq_one_letter_code
_entity_poly.pdbx_strand_id
1 'polypeptide(L)'
;MLMDERKKFAKQAIDYSIYLLTDDACLKGRPLFACVEQALQGGVTLVQYRSKFKDGGPMYEEALALKALCDSYNVPLIINDRVDVALAVGAAGVHVGQDDLPCSVVRNLVGADFIIGVSAHNPAEALRAIADGADYLGCGAVFGTATKPGVAKLGLANLQAIRSVATIPMVGIGGVNASNYAEVLATGANGAAIISGILAAEDIKTEVGKFLAVKSVNNVTVSGAAKK
;
A
#
# COMPACT_ATOMS: atom_id res chain seq x y z
N MET A 1 -23.46 -21.40 -8.75
CA MET A 1 -22.15 -22.01 -8.96
C MET A 1 -21.42 -21.16 -9.99
N LEU A 2 -20.96 -19.96 -9.60
CA LEU A 2 -20.13 -19.04 -10.36
C LEU A 2 -19.12 -18.43 -9.37
N MET A 3 -18.30 -19.28 -8.78
CA MET A 3 -17.19 -18.91 -7.93
C MET A 3 -16.02 -19.74 -8.40
N ASP A 4 -15.11 -19.14 -9.13
CA ASP A 4 -13.69 -19.40 -8.99
C ASP A 4 -12.83 -19.08 -10.23
N GLU A 5 -13.02 -17.89 -10.83
CA GLU A 5 -12.00 -17.30 -11.70
C GLU A 5 -11.46 -15.99 -11.14
N ARG A 6 -11.53 -15.79 -9.83
CA ARG A 6 -10.89 -14.63 -9.21
C ARG A 6 -9.40 -14.82 -9.26
N LYS A 7 -8.71 -13.88 -9.92
CA LYS A 7 -7.26 -13.87 -9.96
C LYS A 7 -6.72 -13.82 -8.52
N LYS A 8 -6.13 -14.92 -8.07
CA LYS A 8 -5.48 -14.99 -6.75
C LYS A 8 -4.01 -14.61 -6.90
N PHE A 9 -3.57 -13.61 -6.14
CA PHE A 9 -2.17 -13.25 -6.04
C PHE A 9 -1.52 -14.06 -4.91
N ALA A 10 -0.41 -14.71 -5.18
CA ALA A 10 0.36 -15.39 -4.13
C ALA A 10 0.98 -14.33 -3.20
N LYS A 11 0.74 -14.45 -1.89
CA LYS A 11 1.21 -13.48 -0.88
C LYS A 11 2.72 -13.22 -0.97
N GLN A 12 3.50 -14.26 -1.22
CA GLN A 12 4.96 -14.22 -1.31
C GLN A 12 5.47 -13.50 -2.56
N ALA A 13 4.61 -13.32 -3.57
CA ALA A 13 4.95 -12.69 -4.84
C ALA A 13 4.53 -11.20 -4.93
N ILE A 14 4.00 -10.65 -3.84
CA ILE A 14 3.58 -9.23 -3.83
C ILE A 14 4.80 -8.31 -3.85
N ASP A 15 4.87 -7.46 -4.86
CA ASP A 15 5.84 -6.37 -4.94
C ASP A 15 5.28 -5.12 -4.25
N TYR A 16 5.81 -4.80 -3.07
CA TYR A 16 5.42 -3.63 -2.28
C TYR A 16 6.19 -2.36 -2.64
N SER A 17 7.03 -2.36 -3.67
CA SER A 17 7.95 -1.24 -3.93
C SER A 17 7.25 0.08 -4.21
N ILE A 18 6.28 0.11 -5.11
CA ILE A 18 5.53 1.33 -5.46
C ILE A 18 4.06 1.08 -5.21
N TYR A 19 3.61 1.41 -4.02
CA TYR A 19 2.27 1.15 -3.53
C TYR A 19 1.42 2.43 -3.60
N LEU A 20 0.52 2.53 -4.57
CA LEU A 20 -0.41 3.65 -4.71
C LEU A 20 -1.59 3.51 -3.75
N LEU A 21 -1.89 4.56 -2.98
CA LEU A 21 -3.16 4.70 -2.28
C LEU A 21 -4.01 5.77 -2.96
N THR A 22 -5.29 5.49 -3.18
CA THR A 22 -6.23 6.48 -3.69
C THR A 22 -6.67 7.45 -2.59
N ASP A 23 -6.94 8.69 -2.98
CA ASP A 23 -7.49 9.72 -2.08
C ASP A 23 -8.20 10.78 -2.92
N ASP A 24 -9.49 10.99 -2.65
CA ASP A 24 -10.36 11.86 -3.45
C ASP A 24 -9.85 13.32 -3.48
N ALA A 25 -9.30 13.82 -2.36
CA ALA A 25 -8.77 15.19 -2.29
C ALA A 25 -7.52 15.38 -3.17
N CYS A 26 -6.70 14.33 -3.29
CA CYS A 26 -5.48 14.37 -4.12
C CYS A 26 -5.78 14.27 -5.62
N LEU A 27 -6.95 13.80 -6.01
CA LEU A 27 -7.38 13.75 -7.42
C LEU A 27 -7.66 15.15 -8.01
N LYS A 28 -7.99 16.14 -7.17
CA LYS A 28 -8.30 17.51 -7.61
C LYS A 28 -9.37 17.58 -8.72
N GLY A 29 -10.42 16.77 -8.59
CA GLY A 29 -11.52 16.69 -9.56
C GLY A 29 -11.23 15.85 -10.81
N ARG A 30 -10.05 15.24 -10.94
CA ARG A 30 -9.75 14.30 -12.04
C ARG A 30 -10.45 12.97 -11.82
N PRO A 31 -10.85 12.27 -12.89
CA PRO A 31 -11.47 10.95 -12.78
C PRO A 31 -10.53 9.93 -12.12
N LEU A 32 -10.99 9.25 -11.05
CA LEU A 32 -10.22 8.26 -10.30
C LEU A 32 -9.62 7.18 -11.21
N PHE A 33 -10.44 6.60 -12.09
CA PHE A 33 -10.01 5.50 -12.97
C PHE A 33 -8.89 5.93 -13.91
N ALA A 34 -8.99 7.11 -14.51
CA ALA A 34 -7.96 7.64 -15.40
C ALA A 34 -6.63 7.88 -14.67
N CYS A 35 -6.69 8.37 -13.41
CA CYS A 35 -5.50 8.58 -12.59
C CYS A 35 -4.85 7.25 -12.19
N VAL A 36 -5.64 6.26 -11.78
CA VAL A 36 -5.13 4.93 -11.41
C VAL A 36 -4.57 4.22 -12.65
N GLU A 37 -5.22 4.32 -13.80
CA GLU A 37 -4.72 3.72 -15.04
C GLU A 37 -3.36 4.31 -15.47
N GLN A 38 -3.19 5.63 -15.41
CA GLN A 38 -1.89 6.26 -15.66
C GLN A 38 -0.81 5.76 -14.69
N ALA A 39 -1.17 5.57 -13.40
CA ALA A 39 -0.23 5.03 -12.41
C ALA A 39 0.14 3.57 -12.72
N LEU A 40 -0.80 2.74 -13.12
CA LEU A 40 -0.57 1.36 -13.56
C LEU A 40 0.32 1.31 -14.80
N GLN A 41 0.06 2.15 -15.79
CA GLN A 41 0.91 2.31 -16.98
C GLN A 41 2.33 2.81 -16.63
N GLY A 42 2.47 3.55 -15.54
CA GLY A 42 3.74 4.03 -15.01
C GLY A 42 4.54 2.96 -14.26
N GLY A 43 3.91 1.83 -13.88
CA GLY A 43 4.58 0.73 -13.20
C GLY A 43 4.35 0.67 -11.68
N VAL A 44 3.22 1.18 -11.19
CA VAL A 44 2.75 0.90 -9.82
C VAL A 44 2.58 -0.60 -9.62
N THR A 45 3.05 -1.11 -8.49
CA THR A 45 3.12 -2.55 -8.21
C THR A 45 2.03 -3.06 -7.27
N LEU A 46 1.36 -2.16 -6.57
CA LEU A 46 0.25 -2.44 -5.66
C LEU A 46 -0.68 -1.23 -5.61
N VAL A 47 -1.99 -1.44 -5.57
CA VAL A 47 -2.97 -0.36 -5.43
C VAL A 47 -3.81 -0.59 -4.19
N GLN A 48 -4.07 0.47 -3.40
CA GLN A 48 -5.05 0.46 -2.32
C GLN A 48 -6.17 1.45 -2.65
N TYR A 49 -7.39 0.95 -2.71
CA TYR A 49 -8.56 1.80 -2.80
C TYR A 49 -8.97 2.30 -1.41
N ARG A 50 -8.93 3.60 -1.23
CA ARG A 50 -9.31 4.29 0.00
C ARG A 50 -10.33 5.37 -0.31
N SER A 51 -11.51 5.26 0.28
CA SER A 51 -12.55 6.29 0.29
C SER A 51 -13.07 6.47 1.72
N LYS A 52 -13.13 7.70 2.20
CA LYS A 52 -13.57 8.01 3.58
C LYS A 52 -15.00 8.52 3.65
N PHE A 53 -15.61 8.82 2.51
CA PHE A 53 -16.88 9.53 2.46
C PHE A 53 -17.97 8.79 1.68
N LYS A 54 -17.64 7.66 1.03
CA LYS A 54 -18.61 6.89 0.26
C LYS A 54 -19.30 5.85 1.12
N ASP A 55 -20.62 5.77 0.96
CA ASP A 55 -21.41 4.68 1.52
C ASP A 55 -21.07 3.33 0.88
N GLY A 56 -21.48 2.23 1.52
CA GLY A 56 -21.10 0.88 1.14
C GLY A 56 -21.44 0.51 -0.31
N GLY A 57 -22.62 0.89 -0.81
CA GLY A 57 -23.03 0.59 -2.19
C GLY A 57 -22.15 1.27 -3.24
N PRO A 58 -22.04 2.61 -3.26
CA PRO A 58 -21.14 3.32 -4.18
C PRO A 58 -19.67 2.90 -4.03
N MET A 59 -19.21 2.59 -2.81
CA MET A 59 -17.86 2.08 -2.57
C MET A 59 -17.65 0.71 -3.22
N TYR A 60 -18.62 -0.19 -3.11
CA TYR A 60 -18.57 -1.51 -3.72
C TYR A 60 -18.46 -1.43 -5.25
N GLU A 61 -19.33 -0.64 -5.90
CA GLU A 61 -19.34 -0.47 -7.36
C GLU A 61 -18.01 0.08 -7.88
N GLU A 62 -17.46 1.08 -7.22
CA GLU A 62 -16.19 1.68 -7.60
C GLU A 62 -15.01 0.72 -7.34
N ALA A 63 -15.00 0.02 -6.21
CA ALA A 63 -14.00 -1.00 -5.89
C ALA A 63 -14.01 -2.16 -6.89
N LEU A 64 -15.21 -2.60 -7.33
CA LEU A 64 -15.36 -3.66 -8.33
C LEU A 64 -14.76 -3.25 -9.68
N ALA A 65 -15.04 -2.03 -10.12
CA ALA A 65 -14.49 -1.50 -11.36
C ALA A 65 -12.96 -1.27 -11.26
N LEU A 66 -12.45 -0.78 -10.12
CA LEU A 66 -11.00 -0.67 -9.88
C LEU A 66 -10.30 -2.03 -9.85
N LYS A 67 -10.97 -3.05 -9.28
CA LYS A 67 -10.45 -4.42 -9.28
C LYS A 67 -10.27 -4.93 -10.72
N ALA A 68 -11.27 -4.76 -11.58
CA ALA A 68 -11.18 -5.15 -12.98
C ALA A 68 -10.03 -4.42 -13.70
N LEU A 69 -9.86 -3.12 -13.45
CA LEU A 69 -8.76 -2.33 -14.01
C LEU A 69 -7.40 -2.85 -13.51
N CYS A 70 -7.21 -3.05 -12.21
CA CYS A 70 -5.97 -3.55 -11.64
C CYS A 70 -5.62 -4.97 -12.16
N ASP A 71 -6.63 -5.84 -12.29
CA ASP A 71 -6.45 -7.19 -12.83
C ASP A 71 -5.95 -7.19 -14.28
N SER A 72 -6.40 -6.23 -15.10
CA SER A 72 -5.95 -6.10 -16.50
C SER A 72 -4.47 -5.75 -16.61
N TYR A 73 -3.90 -5.12 -15.58
CA TYR A 73 -2.46 -4.80 -15.47
C TYR A 73 -1.68 -5.82 -14.62
N ASN A 74 -2.33 -6.88 -14.15
CA ASN A 74 -1.73 -7.85 -13.22
C ASN A 74 -1.19 -7.22 -11.91
N VAL A 75 -1.88 -6.21 -11.39
CA VAL A 75 -1.56 -5.51 -10.14
C VAL A 75 -2.62 -5.84 -9.09
N PRO A 76 -2.26 -6.27 -7.86
CA PRO A 76 -3.24 -6.57 -6.84
C PRO A 76 -3.92 -5.31 -6.31
N LEU A 77 -5.22 -5.43 -5.97
CA LEU A 77 -6.00 -4.40 -5.29
C LEU A 77 -6.19 -4.75 -3.82
N ILE A 78 -5.88 -3.81 -2.94
CA ILE A 78 -6.17 -3.83 -1.50
C ILE A 78 -7.30 -2.84 -1.21
N ILE A 79 -8.20 -3.18 -0.29
CA ILE A 79 -9.24 -2.25 0.19
C ILE A 79 -8.84 -1.71 1.56
N ASN A 80 -9.00 -0.40 1.75
CA ASN A 80 -8.71 0.23 3.05
C ASN A 80 -9.92 0.08 4.01
N ASP A 81 -9.68 -0.38 5.25
CA ASP A 81 -10.59 -0.53 6.40
C ASP A 81 -11.80 -1.49 6.17
N ARG A 82 -12.41 -1.48 5.02
CA ARG A 82 -13.68 -2.16 4.73
C ARG A 82 -13.48 -3.62 4.32
N VAL A 83 -13.41 -4.50 5.32
CA VAL A 83 -13.28 -5.97 5.15
C VAL A 83 -14.45 -6.55 4.34
N ASP A 84 -15.66 -6.07 4.59
CA ASP A 84 -16.87 -6.46 3.89
C ASP A 84 -16.79 -6.17 2.37
N VAL A 85 -16.36 -4.97 2.00
CA VAL A 85 -16.16 -4.59 0.59
C VAL A 85 -15.04 -5.41 -0.03
N ALA A 86 -13.91 -5.60 0.69
CA ALA A 86 -12.78 -6.38 0.20
C ALA A 86 -13.18 -7.81 -0.17
N LEU A 87 -13.98 -8.46 0.68
CA LEU A 87 -14.51 -9.80 0.42
C LEU A 87 -15.52 -9.80 -0.73
N ALA A 88 -16.45 -8.81 -0.75
CA ALA A 88 -17.51 -8.74 -1.75
C ALA A 88 -16.96 -8.58 -3.18
N VAL A 89 -15.93 -7.73 -3.38
CA VAL A 89 -15.32 -7.51 -4.70
C VAL A 89 -14.25 -8.56 -5.04
N GLY A 90 -13.86 -9.41 -4.08
CA GLY A 90 -12.76 -10.37 -4.25
C GLY A 90 -11.41 -9.69 -4.43
N ALA A 91 -11.14 -8.63 -3.66
CA ALA A 91 -9.85 -7.97 -3.64
C ALA A 91 -8.73 -8.93 -3.21
N ALA A 92 -7.48 -8.59 -3.49
CA ALA A 92 -6.32 -9.37 -3.04
C ALA A 92 -6.15 -9.29 -1.52
N GLY A 93 -6.62 -8.21 -0.89
CA GLY A 93 -6.47 -8.03 0.54
C GLY A 93 -7.20 -6.81 1.10
N VAL A 94 -6.97 -6.58 2.39
CA VAL A 94 -7.46 -5.43 3.14
C VAL A 94 -6.33 -4.81 3.95
N HIS A 95 -6.36 -3.51 4.17
CA HIS A 95 -5.45 -2.80 5.08
C HIS A 95 -6.25 -2.15 6.20
N VAL A 96 -5.87 -2.40 7.45
CA VAL A 96 -6.54 -1.86 8.64
C VAL A 96 -5.58 -1.02 9.49
N GLY A 97 -6.12 -0.01 10.14
CA GLY A 97 -5.43 0.83 11.11
C GLY A 97 -5.59 0.30 12.54
N GLN A 98 -5.05 1.07 13.52
CA GLN A 98 -5.10 0.70 14.94
C GLN A 98 -6.49 0.86 15.57
N ASP A 99 -7.35 1.69 14.96
CA ASP A 99 -8.72 1.98 15.44
C ASP A 99 -9.79 1.18 14.68
N ASP A 100 -9.37 0.37 13.70
CA ASP A 100 -10.25 -0.50 12.90
C ASP A 100 -10.43 -1.88 13.57
N LEU A 101 -11.04 -2.83 12.87
CA LEU A 101 -11.12 -4.21 13.35
C LEU A 101 -9.74 -4.77 13.65
N PRO A 102 -9.53 -5.42 14.82
CA PRO A 102 -8.25 -6.05 15.15
C PRO A 102 -7.80 -7.05 14.09
N CYS A 103 -6.50 -7.08 13.79
CA CYS A 103 -5.93 -7.93 12.75
C CYS A 103 -6.30 -9.42 12.94
N SER A 104 -6.26 -9.94 14.16
CA SER A 104 -6.64 -11.32 14.48
C SER A 104 -8.12 -11.62 14.16
N VAL A 105 -9.01 -10.65 14.38
CA VAL A 105 -10.43 -10.78 14.00
C VAL A 105 -10.58 -10.79 12.48
N VAL A 106 -9.89 -9.87 11.79
CA VAL A 106 -9.88 -9.85 10.33
C VAL A 106 -9.36 -11.16 9.76
N ARG A 107 -8.25 -11.70 10.30
CA ARG A 107 -7.67 -12.97 9.87
C ARG A 107 -8.66 -14.14 9.99
N ASN A 108 -9.41 -14.18 11.07
CA ASN A 108 -10.45 -15.19 11.27
C ASN A 108 -11.60 -15.08 10.25
N LEU A 109 -11.94 -13.86 9.83
CA LEU A 109 -12.99 -13.62 8.84
C LEU A 109 -12.57 -13.96 7.41
N VAL A 110 -11.33 -13.61 7.03
CA VAL A 110 -10.88 -13.70 5.63
C VAL A 110 -10.10 -14.95 5.30
N GLY A 111 -9.66 -15.71 6.30
CA GLY A 111 -8.87 -16.94 6.14
C GLY A 111 -7.39 -16.68 5.83
N ALA A 112 -6.64 -17.77 5.59
CA ALA A 112 -5.17 -17.74 5.49
C ALA A 112 -4.66 -17.08 4.19
N ASP A 113 -5.39 -17.22 3.09
CA ASP A 113 -4.93 -16.81 1.76
C ASP A 113 -5.09 -15.30 1.46
N PHE A 114 -5.91 -14.61 2.25
CA PHE A 114 -6.20 -13.19 2.05
C PHE A 114 -5.07 -12.32 2.62
N ILE A 115 -4.66 -11.28 1.90
CA ILE A 115 -3.60 -10.37 2.34
C ILE A 115 -4.15 -9.40 3.37
N ILE A 116 -3.50 -9.28 4.53
CA ILE A 116 -3.83 -8.29 5.55
C ILE A 116 -2.64 -7.38 5.78
N GLY A 117 -2.81 -6.09 5.50
CA GLY A 117 -1.91 -5.04 5.90
C GLY A 117 -2.34 -4.40 7.21
N VAL A 118 -1.40 -4.00 8.03
CA VAL A 118 -1.67 -3.31 9.29
C VAL A 118 -0.80 -2.06 9.42
N SER A 119 -1.41 -0.93 9.82
CA SER A 119 -0.67 0.27 10.18
C SER A 119 0.10 0.07 11.48
N ALA A 120 1.39 0.46 11.55
CA ALA A 120 2.20 0.42 12.77
C ALA A 120 3.02 1.71 12.92
N HIS A 121 3.05 2.26 14.14
CA HIS A 121 3.71 3.53 14.46
C HIS A 121 4.93 3.34 15.39
N ASN A 122 5.13 2.13 15.92
CA ASN A 122 6.24 1.78 16.79
C ASN A 122 6.51 0.26 16.73
N PRO A 123 7.66 -0.21 17.28
CA PRO A 123 8.01 -1.63 17.30
C PRO A 123 6.99 -2.53 18.01
N ALA A 124 6.34 -2.05 19.08
CA ALA A 124 5.37 -2.85 19.83
C ALA A 124 4.09 -3.12 19.00
N GLU A 125 3.60 -2.11 18.27
CA GLU A 125 2.48 -2.29 17.33
C GLU A 125 2.84 -3.24 16.18
N ALA A 126 4.06 -3.14 15.65
CA ALA A 126 4.54 -4.03 14.61
C ALA A 126 4.58 -5.49 15.05
N LEU A 127 5.15 -5.76 16.23
CA LEU A 127 5.20 -7.11 16.80
C LEU A 127 3.80 -7.68 17.06
N ARG A 128 2.88 -6.88 17.58
CA ARG A 128 1.49 -7.28 17.78
C ARG A 128 0.81 -7.60 16.46
N ALA A 129 0.93 -6.73 15.45
CA ALA A 129 0.36 -6.98 14.13
C ALA A 129 0.87 -8.29 13.50
N ILE A 130 2.17 -8.58 13.64
CA ILE A 130 2.77 -9.84 13.17
C ILE A 130 2.18 -11.04 13.91
N ALA A 131 2.09 -10.97 15.24
CA ALA A 131 1.51 -12.04 16.07
C ALA A 131 0.03 -12.29 15.74
N ASP A 132 -0.71 -11.23 15.38
CA ASP A 132 -2.11 -11.26 14.99
C ASP A 132 -2.33 -11.73 13.53
N GLY A 133 -1.27 -12.00 12.77
CA GLY A 133 -1.33 -12.58 11.43
C GLY A 133 -1.36 -11.55 10.29
N ALA A 134 -0.76 -10.37 10.46
CA ALA A 134 -0.53 -9.43 9.37
C ALA A 134 0.45 -10.00 8.34
N ASP A 135 0.25 -9.69 7.05
CA ASP A 135 1.13 -10.08 5.95
C ASP A 135 2.12 -8.96 5.57
N TYR A 136 1.79 -7.71 5.86
CA TYR A 136 2.70 -6.57 5.71
C TYR A 136 2.34 -5.43 6.66
N LEU A 137 3.28 -4.51 6.87
CA LEU A 137 3.12 -3.32 7.70
C LEU A 137 3.14 -2.05 6.86
N GLY A 138 2.23 -1.10 7.16
CA GLY A 138 2.27 0.29 6.70
C GLY A 138 2.75 1.20 7.82
N CYS A 139 3.94 1.79 7.70
CA CYS A 139 4.58 2.52 8.79
C CYS A 139 4.72 4.00 8.46
N GLY A 140 4.11 4.87 9.27
CA GLY A 140 4.15 6.33 9.03
C GLY A 140 3.47 7.17 10.13
N ALA A 141 3.42 8.51 9.92
CA ALA A 141 3.86 9.27 8.75
C ALA A 141 5.37 9.53 8.78
N VAL A 142 6.13 9.07 7.78
CA VAL A 142 7.60 9.16 7.78
C VAL A 142 8.07 10.62 7.71
N PHE A 143 7.59 11.41 6.73
CA PHE A 143 7.99 12.81 6.53
C PHE A 143 6.91 13.82 6.96
N GLY A 144 5.82 13.34 7.60
CA GLY A 144 4.62 14.13 7.84
C GLY A 144 3.70 14.13 6.62
N THR A 145 2.42 14.46 6.82
CA THR A 145 1.42 14.40 5.76
C THR A 145 0.27 15.35 6.01
N ALA A 146 -0.22 16.00 4.97
CA ALA A 146 -1.47 16.77 5.00
C ALA A 146 -2.70 15.88 4.75
N THR A 147 -2.52 14.69 4.19
CA THR A 147 -3.61 13.77 3.79
C THR A 147 -4.34 13.16 4.99
N LYS A 148 -3.65 12.97 6.14
CA LYS A 148 -4.24 12.50 7.39
C LYS A 148 -3.83 13.45 8.51
N PRO A 149 -4.63 14.50 8.82
CA PRO A 149 -4.35 15.44 9.90
C PRO A 149 -4.22 14.73 11.27
N GLY A 150 -3.35 15.27 12.14
CA GLY A 150 -3.19 14.75 13.51
C GLY A 150 -2.26 13.55 13.66
N VAL A 151 -1.72 12.99 12.58
CA VAL A 151 -0.73 11.91 12.69
C VAL A 151 0.65 12.50 13.00
N ALA A 152 1.24 12.09 14.12
CA ALA A 152 2.59 12.47 14.48
C ALA A 152 3.61 12.00 13.43
N LYS A 153 4.64 12.81 13.19
CA LYS A 153 5.74 12.42 12.31
C LYS A 153 6.51 11.25 12.93
N LEU A 154 6.57 10.12 12.22
CA LEU A 154 7.32 8.93 12.65
C LEU A 154 8.84 9.17 12.52
N GLY A 155 9.29 9.68 11.38
CA GLY A 155 10.70 9.84 11.04
C GLY A 155 11.38 8.54 10.59
N LEU A 156 12.52 8.68 9.88
CA LEU A 156 13.28 7.55 9.35
C LEU A 156 13.89 6.66 10.45
N ALA A 157 14.31 7.26 11.58
CA ALA A 157 14.89 6.50 12.72
C ALA A 157 13.87 5.52 13.31
N ASN A 158 12.62 5.95 13.50
CA ASN A 158 11.57 5.07 14.01
C ASN A 158 11.14 4.03 12.95
N LEU A 159 11.14 4.39 11.66
CA LEU A 159 10.92 3.42 10.59
C LEU A 159 11.98 2.32 10.63
N GLN A 160 13.25 2.67 10.85
CA GLN A 160 14.35 1.72 11.00
C GLN A 160 14.22 0.88 12.28
N ALA A 161 13.75 1.47 13.40
CA ALA A 161 13.48 0.74 14.63
C ALA A 161 12.35 -0.30 14.44
N ILE A 162 11.29 0.04 13.69
CA ILE A 162 10.25 -0.94 13.33
C ILE A 162 10.86 -2.04 12.44
N ARG A 163 11.70 -1.69 11.45
CA ARG A 163 12.35 -2.68 10.58
C ARG A 163 13.20 -3.68 11.36
N SER A 164 13.86 -3.25 12.42
CA SER A 164 14.73 -4.13 13.24
C SER A 164 13.98 -5.28 13.92
N VAL A 165 12.66 -5.16 14.13
CA VAL A 165 11.81 -6.18 14.76
C VAL A 165 10.86 -6.86 13.77
N ALA A 166 10.59 -6.23 12.62
CA ALA A 166 9.63 -6.75 11.65
C ALA A 166 10.22 -7.90 10.82
N THR A 167 9.55 -9.05 10.82
CA THR A 167 9.90 -10.24 10.03
C THR A 167 9.13 -10.34 8.71
N ILE A 168 8.13 -9.48 8.52
CA ILE A 168 7.28 -9.40 7.33
C ILE A 168 7.60 -8.14 6.50
N PRO A 169 7.14 -8.04 5.24
CA PRO A 169 7.29 -6.84 4.43
C PRO A 169 6.78 -5.58 5.13
N MET A 170 7.46 -4.46 4.91
CA MET A 170 7.14 -3.17 5.48
C MET A 170 7.26 -2.07 4.43
N VAL A 171 6.28 -1.16 4.38
CA VAL A 171 6.30 0.03 3.54
C VAL A 171 6.27 1.30 4.37
N GLY A 172 7.05 2.32 3.98
CA GLY A 172 6.95 3.65 4.56
C GLY A 172 5.80 4.44 3.94
N ILE A 173 5.05 5.20 4.75
CA ILE A 173 3.95 6.05 4.27
C ILE A 173 4.01 7.44 4.90
N GLY A 174 3.47 8.43 4.20
CA GLY A 174 3.30 9.81 4.68
C GLY A 174 4.43 10.73 4.22
N GLY A 175 4.09 11.64 3.30
CA GLY A 175 5.00 12.63 2.72
C GLY A 175 6.05 12.06 1.78
N VAL A 176 5.92 10.80 1.35
CA VAL A 176 6.84 10.18 0.41
C VAL A 176 6.59 10.70 -1.01
N ASN A 177 7.68 11.05 -1.69
CA ASN A 177 7.75 11.48 -3.08
C ASN A 177 9.04 10.97 -3.73
N ALA A 178 9.24 11.20 -5.02
CA ALA A 178 10.38 10.67 -5.75
C ALA A 178 11.75 11.15 -5.21
N SER A 179 11.82 12.35 -4.61
CA SER A 179 13.09 12.90 -4.11
C SER A 179 13.54 12.30 -2.76
N ASN A 180 12.61 11.77 -1.94
CA ASN A 180 12.91 11.17 -0.64
C ASN A 180 12.68 9.65 -0.57
N TYR A 181 12.23 9.05 -1.65
CA TYR A 181 11.95 7.61 -1.70
C TYR A 181 13.18 6.74 -1.41
N ALA A 182 14.36 7.15 -1.87
CA ALA A 182 15.62 6.46 -1.58
C ALA A 182 15.92 6.38 -0.08
N GLU A 183 15.57 7.42 0.69
CA GLU A 183 15.76 7.44 2.14
C GLU A 183 14.86 6.42 2.83
N VAL A 184 13.62 6.22 2.34
CA VAL A 184 12.72 5.17 2.83
C VAL A 184 13.32 3.79 2.58
N LEU A 185 13.81 3.51 1.37
CA LEU A 185 14.43 2.24 1.03
C LEU A 185 15.70 1.97 1.86
N ALA A 186 16.49 3.00 2.16
CA ALA A 186 17.70 2.89 2.98
C ALA A 186 17.43 2.43 4.42
N THR A 187 16.19 2.54 4.94
CA THR A 187 15.80 1.98 6.24
C THR A 187 15.59 0.47 6.22
N GLY A 188 15.65 -0.18 5.05
CA GLY A 188 15.32 -1.59 4.84
C GLY A 188 13.84 -1.84 4.57
N ALA A 189 13.03 -0.78 4.34
CA ALA A 189 11.65 -0.93 3.88
C ALA A 189 11.59 -1.57 2.49
N ASN A 190 10.58 -2.38 2.24
CA ASN A 190 10.35 -3.07 0.96
C ASN A 190 9.82 -2.13 -0.12
N GLY A 191 9.43 -0.91 0.26
CA GLY A 191 8.90 0.11 -0.63
C GLY A 191 8.21 1.23 0.12
N ALA A 192 7.36 1.97 -0.59
CA ALA A 192 6.57 3.03 0.01
C ALA A 192 5.13 3.04 -0.49
N ALA A 193 4.22 3.38 0.43
CA ALA A 193 2.84 3.69 0.16
C ALA A 193 2.71 5.21 -0.11
N ILE A 194 2.21 5.58 -1.27
CA ILE A 194 2.31 6.93 -1.82
C ILE A 194 0.92 7.40 -2.23
N ILE A 195 0.53 8.58 -1.80
CA ILE A 195 -0.73 9.25 -2.17
C ILE A 195 -0.41 10.46 -3.04
N SER A 196 -0.21 11.62 -2.41
CA SER A 196 0.00 12.89 -3.11
C SER A 196 1.28 12.92 -3.95
N GLY A 197 2.32 12.18 -3.55
CA GLY A 197 3.57 12.08 -4.32
C GLY A 197 3.38 11.49 -5.73
N ILE A 198 2.27 10.80 -5.96
CA ILE A 198 1.87 10.28 -7.28
C ILE A 198 0.62 11.02 -7.78
N LEU A 199 -0.48 11.02 -7.01
CA LEU A 199 -1.77 11.51 -7.49
C LEU A 199 -1.81 13.03 -7.71
N ALA A 200 -0.97 13.83 -7.04
CA ALA A 200 -0.97 15.27 -7.24
C ALA A 200 -0.19 15.74 -8.50
N ALA A 201 0.57 14.84 -9.14
CA ALA A 201 1.31 15.14 -10.36
C ALA A 201 0.35 15.37 -11.56
N GLU A 202 0.74 16.25 -12.49
CA GLU A 202 0.01 16.46 -13.75
C GLU A 202 0.13 15.24 -14.66
N ASP A 203 1.34 14.71 -14.82
CA ASP A 203 1.64 13.47 -15.54
C ASP A 203 1.99 12.36 -14.52
N ILE A 204 0.96 11.61 -14.13
CA ILE A 204 1.07 10.55 -13.14
C ILE A 204 1.99 9.42 -13.63
N LYS A 205 1.91 9.06 -14.91
CA LYS A 205 2.73 8.00 -15.49
C LYS A 205 4.22 8.33 -15.41
N THR A 206 4.59 9.54 -15.82
CA THR A 206 5.99 10.02 -15.72
C THR A 206 6.45 10.11 -14.27
N GLU A 207 5.58 10.54 -13.34
CA GLU A 207 5.93 10.63 -11.93
C GLU A 207 6.25 9.26 -11.32
N VAL A 208 5.44 8.24 -11.62
CA VAL A 208 5.72 6.85 -11.20
C VAL A 208 7.05 6.36 -11.75
N GLY A 209 7.40 6.71 -13.00
CA GLY A 209 8.68 6.38 -13.62
C GLY A 209 9.90 6.86 -12.82
N LYS A 210 9.79 7.99 -12.09
CA LYS A 210 10.89 8.49 -11.23
C LYS A 210 11.15 7.55 -10.04
N PHE A 211 10.12 6.97 -9.43
CA PHE A 211 10.27 5.98 -8.36
C PHE A 211 10.92 4.69 -8.87
N LEU A 212 10.57 4.24 -10.08
CA LEU A 212 11.21 3.07 -10.71
C LEU A 212 12.71 3.30 -10.95
N ALA A 213 13.08 4.49 -11.39
CA ALA A 213 14.49 4.85 -11.59
C ALA A 213 15.27 4.77 -10.27
N VAL A 214 14.73 5.30 -9.17
CA VAL A 214 15.34 5.20 -7.83
C VAL A 214 15.47 3.74 -7.37
N LYS A 215 14.42 2.91 -7.56
CA LYS A 215 14.44 1.48 -7.22
C LYS A 215 15.55 0.74 -7.96
N SER A 216 15.73 1.01 -9.25
CA SER A 216 16.74 0.36 -10.09
C SER A 216 18.16 0.63 -9.60
N VAL A 217 18.47 1.86 -9.20
CA VAL A 217 19.79 2.26 -8.67
C VAL A 217 20.07 1.55 -7.34
N ASN A 218 19.11 1.47 -6.44
CA ASN A 218 19.28 0.82 -5.14
C ASN A 218 19.51 -0.70 -5.26
N ASN A 219 18.86 -1.38 -6.19
CA ASN A 219 19.07 -2.82 -6.41
C ASN A 219 20.48 -3.14 -6.90
N VAL A 220 21.12 -2.26 -7.68
CA VAL A 220 22.50 -2.42 -8.15
C VAL A 220 23.49 -2.26 -6.99
N THR A 221 23.24 -1.33 -6.07
CA THR A 221 24.12 -1.07 -4.92
C THR A 221 24.10 -2.21 -3.91
N VAL A 222 22.94 -2.82 -3.64
CA VAL A 222 22.80 -3.94 -2.70
C VAL A 222 23.44 -5.22 -3.26
N SER A 223 23.30 -5.49 -4.55
CA SER A 223 23.93 -6.68 -5.19
C SER A 223 25.45 -6.58 -5.30
N GLY A 224 26.01 -5.37 -5.36
CA GLY A 224 27.45 -5.11 -5.37
C GLY A 224 28.13 -5.25 -3.99
N ALA A 225 27.38 -5.02 -2.91
CA ALA A 225 27.91 -5.14 -1.54
C ALA A 225 27.96 -6.58 -1.01
N ALA A 226 27.18 -7.50 -1.59
CA ALA A 226 27.14 -8.91 -1.22
C ALA A 226 28.23 -9.78 -1.87
N LYS A 227 29.11 -9.18 -2.68
CA LYS A 227 30.22 -9.88 -3.40
C LYS A 227 31.63 -9.48 -2.93
N LYS A 228 31.74 -8.90 -1.73
CA LYS A 228 33.05 -8.61 -1.12
C LYS A 228 33.25 -9.38 0.15
#